data_915258cec920e8f6a0f719ae13975b67
#
_entry.id   915258cec920e8f6a0f719ae13975b67
#
_cell.length_a   1.000
_cell.length_b   1.000
_cell.length_c   1.000
_cell.angle_alpha   90.00
_cell.angle_beta   90.00
_cell.angle_gamma   90.00
#
_symmetry.space_group_name_H-M   'P 1'
#
loop_
_entity.id
_entity.type
_entity.pdbx_description
1 polymer ?
#
loop_
_entity_poly.entity_id
_entity_poly.type
_entity_poly.pdbx_seq_one_letter_code
_entity_poly.pdbx_strand_id
1 'polypeptide(L)'
;MAAGPMRHEDAWVLPEVRDPATGRIDAKKLAKLLGVEQAQLARALGVDRRLLANEPTLPKLQRKAGLLERTFAILVAYLGSEAVARAWFHAPNPALEGRTAWEVCEDVEAFPQGVEAVARMVERTAEGILS
;
A
#
# COMPACT_ATOMS: atom_id res chain seq x y z
N MET A 1 -14.88 22.91 -14.47
CA MET A 1 -13.71 22.94 -15.31
C MET A 1 -13.06 21.57 -15.37
N ALA A 2 -12.83 21.10 -16.53
CA ALA A 2 -12.15 19.84 -16.68
C ALA A 2 -10.66 20.04 -16.47
N ALA A 3 -10.10 19.36 -15.50
CA ALA A 3 -8.67 19.18 -15.46
C ALA A 3 -8.26 18.49 -16.75
N GLY A 4 -7.03 18.65 -17.19
CA GLY A 4 -6.49 17.85 -18.27
C GLY A 4 -6.59 16.35 -17.91
N PRO A 5 -6.23 15.46 -18.84
CA PRO A 5 -6.28 14.03 -18.55
C PRO A 5 -5.49 13.72 -17.27
N MET A 6 -6.09 12.92 -16.40
CA MET A 6 -5.45 12.50 -15.18
C MET A 6 -4.21 11.67 -15.53
N ARG A 7 -3.09 11.97 -14.89
CA ARG A 7 -1.90 11.16 -15.06
C ARG A 7 -2.13 9.77 -14.49
N HIS A 8 -1.44 8.78 -15.03
CA HIS A 8 -1.54 7.41 -14.57
C HIS A 8 -1.28 7.30 -13.06
N GLU A 9 -0.27 7.99 -12.55
CA GLU A 9 0.07 8.00 -11.13
C GLU A 9 -1.04 8.63 -10.28
N ASP A 10 -1.71 9.64 -10.79
CA ASP A 10 -2.75 10.36 -10.04
C ASP A 10 -4.00 9.51 -9.85
N ALA A 11 -4.24 8.54 -10.74
CA ALA A 11 -5.40 7.65 -10.64
C ALA A 11 -5.33 6.76 -9.40
N TRP A 12 -4.15 6.57 -8.83
CA TRP A 12 -3.91 5.66 -7.71
C TRP A 12 -3.60 6.39 -6.41
N VAL A 13 -3.86 7.69 -6.36
CA VAL A 13 -3.75 8.48 -5.14
C VAL A 13 -5.05 8.35 -4.34
N LEU A 14 -4.94 8.09 -3.05
CA LEU A 14 -6.09 7.94 -2.16
C LEU A 14 -6.11 9.11 -1.17
N PRO A 15 -6.98 10.13 -1.40
CA PRO A 15 -7.01 11.30 -0.54
C PRO A 15 -7.21 10.98 0.93
N GLU A 16 -7.93 9.90 1.25
CA GLU A 16 -8.20 9.50 2.63
C GLU A 16 -6.97 9.12 3.43
N VAL A 17 -5.85 8.81 2.77
CA VAL A 17 -4.59 8.52 3.48
C VAL A 17 -3.58 9.66 3.39
N ARG A 18 -3.97 10.77 2.77
CA ARG A 18 -3.08 11.92 2.58
C ARG A 18 -3.31 12.99 3.64
N ASP A 19 -2.21 13.58 4.08
CA ASP A 19 -2.26 14.77 4.92
C ASP A 19 -2.61 15.96 4.03
N PRO A 20 -3.73 16.66 4.27
CA PRO A 20 -4.14 17.77 3.42
C PRO A 20 -3.17 18.95 3.44
N ALA A 21 -2.39 19.10 4.51
CA ALA A 21 -1.45 20.22 4.62
C ALA A 21 -0.22 20.03 3.74
N THR A 22 0.25 18.79 3.55
CA THR A 22 1.48 18.50 2.82
C THR A 22 1.28 17.71 1.54
N GLY A 23 0.13 17.07 1.38
CA GLY A 23 -0.13 16.13 0.29
C GLY A 23 0.57 14.79 0.44
N ARG A 24 1.36 14.60 1.50
CA ARG A 24 2.09 13.36 1.75
C ARG A 24 1.19 12.31 2.37
N ILE A 25 1.57 11.04 2.21
CA ILE A 25 0.87 9.95 2.86
C ILE A 25 1.09 10.03 4.36
N ASP A 26 0.00 9.95 5.10
CA ASP A 26 0.01 9.80 6.56
C ASP A 26 0.02 8.30 6.86
N ALA A 27 1.13 7.81 7.40
CA ALA A 27 1.31 6.38 7.64
C ALA A 27 0.29 5.81 8.63
N LYS A 28 -0.21 6.61 9.57
CA LYS A 28 -1.24 6.14 10.50
C LYS A 28 -2.56 5.87 9.77
N LYS A 29 -2.92 6.75 8.84
CA LYS A 29 -4.12 6.56 8.02
C LYS A 29 -3.96 5.37 7.09
N LEU A 30 -2.76 5.19 6.54
CA LEU A 30 -2.46 4.05 5.69
C LEU A 30 -2.58 2.73 6.44
N ALA A 31 -2.06 2.66 7.68
CA ALA A 31 -2.18 1.46 8.50
C ALA A 31 -3.64 1.08 8.72
N LYS A 32 -4.47 2.08 9.01
CA LYS A 32 -5.90 1.87 9.20
C LYS A 32 -6.57 1.36 7.93
N LEU A 33 -6.23 1.95 6.80
CA LEU A 33 -6.79 1.52 5.50
C LEU A 33 -6.42 0.07 5.20
N LEU A 34 -5.17 -0.32 5.45
CA LEU A 34 -4.68 -1.67 5.20
C LEU A 34 -5.16 -2.70 6.24
N GLY A 35 -5.74 -2.24 7.34
CA GLY A 35 -6.19 -3.12 8.42
C GLY A 35 -5.04 -3.71 9.22
N VAL A 36 -3.99 -2.94 9.44
CA VAL A 36 -2.81 -3.37 10.19
C VAL A 36 -2.52 -2.40 11.33
N GLU A 37 -1.78 -2.87 12.32
CA GLU A 37 -1.32 -2.00 13.41
C GLU A 37 -0.16 -1.13 12.93
N GLN A 38 0.04 0.01 13.58
CA GLN A 38 1.15 0.90 13.24
C GLN A 38 2.50 0.21 13.34
N ALA A 39 2.68 -0.67 14.34
CA ALA A 39 3.91 -1.44 14.50
C ALA A 39 4.16 -2.37 13.30
N GLN A 40 3.10 -2.96 12.76
CA GLN A 40 3.21 -3.82 11.58
C GLN A 40 3.60 -3.02 10.35
N LEU A 41 2.98 -1.86 10.15
CA LEU A 41 3.35 -1.00 9.03
C LEU A 41 4.77 -0.48 9.17
N ALA A 42 5.18 -0.11 10.38
CA ALA A 42 6.56 0.34 10.62
C ALA A 42 7.57 -0.72 10.19
N ARG A 43 7.30 -2.00 10.50
CA ARG A 43 8.18 -3.09 10.06
C ARG A 43 8.26 -3.18 8.54
N ALA A 44 7.12 -3.12 7.86
CA ALA A 44 7.09 -3.16 6.39
C ALA A 44 7.83 -1.97 5.77
N LEU A 45 7.72 -0.80 6.39
CA LEU A 45 8.39 0.41 5.91
C LEU A 45 9.87 0.49 6.32
N GLY A 46 10.32 -0.42 7.20
CA GLY A 46 11.70 -0.45 7.65
C GLY A 46 12.06 0.67 8.61
N VAL A 47 11.12 1.12 9.43
CA VAL A 47 11.33 2.21 10.36
C VAL A 47 10.88 1.81 11.77
N ASP A 48 11.34 2.59 12.76
CA ASP A 48 10.92 2.41 14.14
C ASP A 48 9.45 2.84 14.31
N ARG A 49 8.72 2.09 15.12
CA ARG A 49 7.32 2.37 15.41
C ARG A 49 7.10 3.78 15.96
N ARG A 50 8.02 4.24 16.83
CA ARG A 50 7.91 5.57 17.42
C ARG A 50 8.07 6.66 16.37
N LEU A 51 8.97 6.44 15.42
CA LEU A 51 9.16 7.39 14.33
C LEU A 51 7.87 7.51 13.52
N LEU A 52 7.27 6.39 13.17
CA LEU A 52 6.01 6.40 12.42
C LEU A 52 4.91 7.12 13.21
N ALA A 53 4.80 6.86 14.52
CA ALA A 53 3.77 7.46 15.36
C ALA A 53 3.96 8.98 15.50
N ASN A 54 5.21 9.43 15.63
CA ASN A 54 5.50 10.85 15.87
C ASN A 54 5.60 11.68 14.59
N GLU A 55 6.04 11.06 13.48
CA GLU A 55 6.24 11.74 12.20
C GLU A 55 5.65 10.92 11.06
N PRO A 56 4.31 10.75 11.03
CA PRO A 56 3.67 9.84 10.08
C PRO A 56 3.74 10.28 8.62
N THR A 57 4.12 11.52 8.35
CA THR A 57 4.24 12.06 6.99
C THR A 57 5.70 12.24 6.57
N LEU A 58 6.64 11.65 7.30
CA LEU A 58 8.06 11.82 7.06
C LEU A 58 8.43 11.43 5.62
N PRO A 59 9.28 12.25 4.94
CA PRO A 59 9.64 11.98 3.54
C PRO A 59 10.19 10.58 3.29
N LYS A 60 11.00 10.05 4.19
CA LYS A 60 11.61 8.72 3.98
C LYS A 60 10.60 7.56 4.01
N LEU A 61 9.39 7.78 4.51
CA LEU A 61 8.34 6.77 4.49
C LEU A 61 7.62 6.71 3.15
N GLN A 62 7.70 7.78 2.35
CA GLN A 62 6.78 7.99 1.24
C GLN A 62 6.96 7.00 0.09
N ARG A 63 8.17 6.52 -0.18
CA ARG A 63 8.39 5.62 -1.30
C ARG A 63 7.62 4.30 -1.14
N LYS A 64 7.85 3.60 -0.03
CA LYS A 64 7.16 2.32 0.21
C LYS A 64 5.68 2.53 0.53
N ALA A 65 5.36 3.59 1.29
CA ALA A 65 3.96 3.93 1.57
C ALA A 65 3.21 4.20 0.25
N GLY A 66 3.86 4.88 -0.69
CA GLY A 66 3.27 5.12 -2.01
C GLY A 66 3.02 3.85 -2.81
N LEU A 67 3.91 2.87 -2.71
CA LEU A 67 3.69 1.57 -3.35
C LEU A 67 2.48 0.86 -2.74
N LEU A 68 2.33 0.91 -1.43
CA LEU A 68 1.19 0.29 -0.75
C LEU A 68 -0.13 1.01 -1.07
N GLU A 69 -0.10 2.35 -1.13
CA GLU A 69 -1.27 3.13 -1.53
C GLU A 69 -1.72 2.74 -2.95
N ARG A 70 -0.77 2.75 -3.88
CA ARG A 70 -1.06 2.41 -5.28
C ARG A 70 -1.58 0.99 -5.40
N THR A 71 -0.94 0.04 -4.71
CA THR A 71 -1.36 -1.36 -4.73
C THR A 71 -2.78 -1.51 -4.22
N PHE A 72 -3.09 -0.85 -3.11
CA PHE A 72 -4.44 -0.88 -2.54
C PHE A 72 -5.47 -0.28 -3.51
N ALA A 73 -5.15 0.86 -4.10
CA ALA A 73 -6.04 1.51 -5.05
C ALA A 73 -6.33 0.64 -6.27
N ILE A 74 -5.31 -0.03 -6.80
CA ILE A 74 -5.47 -0.95 -7.92
C ILE A 74 -6.38 -2.11 -7.52
N LEU A 75 -6.18 -2.67 -6.31
CA LEU A 75 -7.02 -3.76 -5.82
C LEU A 75 -8.47 -3.32 -5.65
N VAL A 76 -8.72 -2.11 -5.16
CA VAL A 76 -10.09 -1.58 -5.05
C VAL A 76 -10.74 -1.50 -6.43
N ALA A 77 -10.02 -0.96 -7.40
CA ALA A 77 -10.54 -0.85 -8.77
C ALA A 77 -10.83 -2.21 -9.38
N TYR A 78 -9.98 -3.19 -9.10
CA TYR A 78 -10.06 -4.52 -9.65
C TYR A 78 -11.10 -5.40 -8.95
N LEU A 79 -11.14 -5.33 -7.61
CA LEU A 79 -11.98 -6.20 -6.78
C LEU A 79 -13.33 -5.56 -6.42
N GLY A 80 -13.46 -4.26 -6.63
CA GLY A 80 -14.73 -3.57 -6.49
C GLY A 80 -15.02 -2.93 -5.14
N SER A 81 -14.22 -3.17 -4.10
CA SER A 81 -14.43 -2.52 -2.81
C SER A 81 -13.17 -2.48 -1.95
N GLU A 82 -13.15 -1.53 -1.02
CA GLU A 82 -12.06 -1.42 -0.03
C GLU A 82 -12.02 -2.64 0.89
N ALA A 83 -13.19 -3.12 1.30
CA ALA A 83 -13.25 -4.26 2.21
C ALA A 83 -12.63 -5.51 1.58
N VAL A 84 -12.90 -5.76 0.31
CA VAL A 84 -12.34 -6.91 -0.41
C VAL A 84 -10.85 -6.71 -0.67
N ALA A 85 -10.43 -5.49 -1.02
CA ALA A 85 -9.02 -5.17 -1.21
C ALA A 85 -8.23 -5.39 0.10
N ARG A 86 -8.78 -4.93 1.22
CA ARG A 86 -8.14 -5.14 2.52
C ARG A 86 -8.05 -6.62 2.86
N ALA A 87 -9.11 -7.37 2.65
CA ALA A 87 -9.12 -8.81 2.89
C ALA A 87 -8.09 -9.54 2.05
N TRP A 88 -7.85 -9.07 0.82
CA TRP A 88 -6.86 -9.68 -0.07
C TRP A 88 -5.45 -9.69 0.56
N PHE A 89 -5.07 -8.62 1.23
CA PHE A 89 -3.76 -8.55 1.88
C PHE A 89 -3.57 -9.60 2.97
N HIS A 90 -4.67 -10.04 3.59
CA HIS A 90 -4.64 -10.90 4.76
C HIS A 90 -5.12 -12.32 4.47
N ALA A 91 -5.41 -12.65 3.22
CA ALA A 91 -5.79 -13.99 2.82
C ALA A 91 -4.58 -14.77 2.31
N PRO A 92 -4.50 -16.08 2.58
CA PRO A 92 -3.45 -16.91 1.97
C PRO A 92 -3.50 -16.79 0.45
N ASN A 93 -2.34 -16.68 -0.16
CA ASN A 93 -2.24 -16.45 -1.61
C ASN A 93 -1.40 -17.55 -2.24
N PRO A 94 -1.97 -18.35 -3.17
CA PRO A 94 -1.21 -19.41 -3.85
C PRO A 94 0.03 -18.90 -4.59
N ALA A 95 -0.02 -17.69 -5.14
CA ALA A 95 1.12 -17.09 -5.83
C ALA A 95 2.28 -16.76 -4.87
N LEU A 96 2.03 -16.77 -3.56
CA LEU A 96 3.01 -16.52 -2.52
C LEU A 96 3.25 -17.78 -1.67
N GLU A 97 3.01 -18.92 -2.24
CA GLU A 97 3.19 -20.23 -1.58
C GLU A 97 2.36 -20.36 -0.29
N GLY A 98 1.14 -19.79 -0.32
CA GLY A 98 0.22 -19.86 0.81
C GLY A 98 0.42 -18.77 1.86
N ARG A 99 1.45 -17.93 1.71
CA ARG A 99 1.61 -16.77 2.60
C ARG A 99 0.61 -15.70 2.23
N THR A 100 0.31 -14.83 3.20
CA THR A 100 -0.48 -13.64 2.89
C THR A 100 0.44 -12.57 2.27
N ALA A 101 -0.13 -11.70 1.45
CA ALA A 101 0.62 -10.57 0.90
C ALA A 101 1.20 -9.70 2.04
N TRP A 102 0.43 -9.53 3.12
CA TRP A 102 0.91 -8.72 4.24
C TRP A 102 2.12 -9.36 4.94
N GLU A 103 2.12 -10.69 5.12
CA GLU A 103 3.29 -11.38 5.69
C GLU A 103 4.55 -11.09 4.87
N VAL A 104 4.44 -11.12 3.54
CA VAL A 104 5.58 -10.82 2.65
C VAL A 104 6.02 -9.36 2.81
N CYS A 105 5.08 -8.43 2.96
CA CYS A 105 5.41 -7.01 3.16
C CYS A 105 6.08 -6.77 4.52
N GLU A 106 5.60 -7.44 5.55
CA GLU A 106 6.04 -7.18 6.93
C GLU A 106 7.37 -7.85 7.28
N ASP A 107 7.62 -9.05 6.77
CA ASP A 107 8.81 -9.83 7.10
C ASP A 107 10.00 -9.40 6.24
N VAL A 108 10.59 -8.26 6.59
CA VAL A 108 11.68 -7.67 5.81
C VAL A 108 12.98 -8.47 5.90
N GLU A 109 13.12 -9.35 6.89
CA GLU A 109 14.30 -10.21 6.98
C GLU A 109 14.24 -11.30 5.91
N ALA A 110 13.10 -11.99 5.80
CA ALA A 110 12.91 -13.01 4.78
C ALA A 110 12.70 -12.40 3.39
N PHE A 111 12.02 -11.25 3.33
CA PHE A 111 11.67 -10.59 2.07
C PHE A 111 12.07 -9.12 2.10
N PRO A 112 13.38 -8.80 1.87
CA PRO A 112 13.83 -7.41 1.92
C PRO A 112 13.12 -6.48 0.95
N GLN A 113 12.60 -7.03 -0.15
CA GLN A 113 11.85 -6.26 -1.15
C GLN A 113 10.40 -6.73 -1.23
N GLY A 114 9.82 -7.12 -0.08
CA GLY A 114 8.48 -7.68 -0.05
C GLY A 114 7.41 -6.73 -0.54
N VAL A 115 7.45 -5.46 -0.10
CA VAL A 115 6.49 -4.44 -0.56
C VAL A 115 6.57 -4.28 -2.07
N GLU A 116 7.78 -4.16 -2.60
CA GLU A 116 8.01 -4.01 -4.05
C GLU A 116 7.53 -5.24 -4.83
N ALA A 117 7.76 -6.43 -4.29
CA ALA A 117 7.35 -7.67 -4.96
C ALA A 117 5.83 -7.79 -5.02
N VAL A 118 5.13 -7.48 -3.93
CA VAL A 118 3.67 -7.50 -3.90
C VAL A 118 3.09 -6.46 -4.85
N ALA A 119 3.66 -5.26 -4.86
CA ALA A 119 3.23 -4.19 -5.76
C ALA A 119 3.36 -4.62 -7.22
N ARG A 120 4.49 -5.21 -7.61
CA ARG A 120 4.70 -5.69 -8.98
C ARG A 120 3.72 -6.80 -9.35
N MET A 121 3.46 -7.72 -8.43
CA MET A 121 2.53 -8.82 -8.66
C MET A 121 1.13 -8.28 -8.96
N VAL A 122 0.66 -7.33 -8.18
CA VAL A 122 -0.67 -6.72 -8.36
C VAL A 122 -0.73 -5.94 -9.67
N GLU A 123 0.29 -5.16 -10.00
CA GLU A 123 0.33 -4.41 -11.25
C GLU A 123 0.29 -5.33 -12.46
N ARG A 124 1.07 -6.41 -12.46
CA ARG A 124 1.06 -7.37 -13.57
C ARG A 124 -0.30 -8.02 -13.75
N THR A 125 -0.94 -8.40 -12.65
CA THR A 125 -2.27 -9.01 -12.71
C THR A 125 -3.29 -8.02 -13.28
N ALA A 126 -3.26 -6.78 -12.80
CA ALA A 126 -4.15 -5.73 -13.27
C ALA A 126 -3.92 -5.43 -14.75
N GLU A 127 -2.66 -5.32 -15.19
CA GLU A 127 -2.34 -5.08 -16.59
C GLU A 127 -2.86 -6.21 -17.49
N GLY A 128 -2.68 -7.46 -17.06
CA GLY A 128 -3.15 -8.61 -17.82
C GLY A 128 -4.66 -8.65 -17.99
N ILE A 129 -5.41 -8.10 -17.05
CA ILE A 129 -6.88 -8.10 -17.10
C ILE A 129 -7.42 -6.82 -17.73
N LEU A 130 -6.75 -5.70 -17.52
CA LEU A 130 -7.21 -4.41 -18.04
C LEU A 130 -6.70 -4.12 -19.46
N SER A 131 -5.78 -4.90 -19.94
CA SER A 131 -5.28 -4.73 -21.32
C SER A 131 -6.13 -5.53 -22.35
#